data_e24b88c3ad2c436787c91f73769f2362
#
_entry.id   e24b88c3ad2c436787c91f73769f2362
#
_cell.length_a   1.000
_cell.length_b   1.000
_cell.length_c   1.000
_cell.angle_alpha   90.00
_cell.angle_beta   90.00
_cell.angle_gamma   90.00
#
_symmetry.space_group_name_H-M   'P 1'
#
loop_
_entity.id
_entity.type
_entity.pdbx_description
1 polymer ?
#
loop_
_entity_poly.entity_id
_entity_poly.type
_entity_poly.pdbx_seq_one_letter_code
_entity_poly.pdbx_strand_id
1 'polypeptide(L)'
;VVTKKKILITNDDGYFSEGINTLYKHLQKKHDVFVVAPDREQSASSHSLTLNRPLRVHRIEKSVYTTDGTPTDCVMLAVHMLFKKHKPDMIISGINHGANMGDDVTYSGTVAAAIEGSILKVPSIAVSMAHYEPGMSMKRAVQFVGKLVGSFEKLELDPATFLNINLPPDNGRPYAKYEFTALGYRHYKDI
;
A
#
# COMPACT_ATOMS: atom_id res chain seq x y z
N VAL A 1 -13.39 -6.69 20.98
CA VAL A 1 -13.78 -7.34 19.71
C VAL A 1 -13.19 -6.49 18.59
N VAL A 2 -12.34 -7.08 17.72
CA VAL A 2 -11.81 -6.36 16.56
C VAL A 2 -12.93 -6.27 15.51
N THR A 3 -13.35 -5.05 15.19
CA THR A 3 -14.35 -4.82 14.14
C THR A 3 -13.77 -5.25 12.80
N LYS A 4 -14.53 -6.09 12.08
CA LYS A 4 -14.13 -6.58 10.75
C LYS A 4 -14.23 -5.43 9.75
N LYS A 5 -13.12 -5.10 9.08
CA LYS A 5 -13.01 -4.02 8.09
C LYS A 5 -12.96 -4.59 6.68
N LYS A 6 -13.42 -3.81 5.71
CA LYS A 6 -13.19 -4.04 4.27
C LYS A 6 -11.93 -3.28 3.86
N ILE A 7 -10.89 -3.98 3.49
CA ILE A 7 -9.57 -3.42 3.19
C ILE A 7 -9.24 -3.66 1.72
N LEU A 8 -8.86 -2.61 1.02
CA LEU A 8 -8.23 -2.71 -0.29
C LEU A 8 -6.71 -2.70 -0.13
N ILE A 9 -6.04 -3.66 -0.76
CA ILE A 9 -4.58 -3.70 -0.85
C ILE A 9 -4.16 -3.53 -2.30
N THR A 10 -3.14 -2.73 -2.53
CA THR A 10 -2.45 -2.55 -3.81
C THR A 10 -0.94 -2.43 -3.60
N ASN A 11 -0.15 -2.33 -4.66
CA ASN A 11 1.29 -2.06 -4.65
C ASN A 11 1.76 -1.60 -6.03
N ASP A 12 3.06 -1.36 -6.19
CA ASP A 12 3.73 -1.14 -7.48
C ASP A 12 4.69 -2.26 -7.87
N ASP A 13 5.05 -3.17 -6.95
CA ASP A 13 5.87 -4.36 -7.25
C ASP A 13 5.13 -5.46 -8.05
N GLY A 14 3.81 -5.31 -8.24
CA GLY A 14 2.95 -6.30 -8.89
C GLY A 14 2.28 -7.30 -7.92
N TYR A 15 1.17 -7.91 -8.38
CA TYR A 15 0.32 -8.78 -7.55
C TYR A 15 1.03 -10.06 -7.04
N PHE A 16 2.11 -10.49 -7.70
CA PHE A 16 2.88 -11.69 -7.35
C PHE A 16 3.97 -11.41 -6.30
N SER A 17 4.24 -10.14 -5.97
CA SER A 17 5.32 -9.79 -5.05
C SER A 17 5.09 -10.34 -3.64
N GLU A 18 6.18 -10.58 -2.90
CA GLU A 18 6.11 -11.15 -1.56
C GLU A 18 5.42 -10.21 -0.57
N GLY A 19 5.65 -8.90 -0.72
CA GLY A 19 5.10 -7.87 0.16
C GLY A 19 3.58 -7.89 0.23
N ILE A 20 2.93 -7.78 -0.93
CA ILE A 20 1.47 -7.76 -1.01
C ILE A 20 0.87 -9.10 -0.59
N ASN A 21 1.48 -10.22 -0.99
CA ASN A 21 0.99 -11.56 -0.68
C ASN A 21 1.08 -11.87 0.82
N THR A 22 2.17 -11.48 1.48
CA THR A 22 2.35 -11.67 2.92
C THR A 22 1.37 -10.80 3.71
N LEU A 23 1.15 -9.56 3.28
CA LEU A 23 0.19 -8.65 3.87
C LEU A 23 -1.25 -9.17 3.73
N TYR A 24 -1.64 -9.61 2.53
CA TYR A 24 -2.95 -10.22 2.25
C TYR A 24 -3.22 -11.43 3.15
N LYS A 25 -2.28 -12.40 3.19
CA LYS A 25 -2.38 -13.60 4.03
C LYS A 25 -2.50 -13.28 5.52
N HIS A 26 -1.90 -12.18 5.97
CA HIS A 26 -1.99 -11.76 7.37
C HIS A 26 -3.34 -11.12 7.70
N LEU A 27 -3.78 -10.15 6.89
CA LEU A 27 -4.97 -9.35 7.18
C LEU A 27 -6.29 -10.11 6.93
N GLN A 28 -6.35 -11.02 5.95
CA GLN A 28 -7.56 -11.79 5.66
C GLN A 28 -8.03 -12.69 6.82
N LYS A 29 -7.16 -12.96 7.80
CA LYS A 29 -7.50 -13.72 9.00
C LYS A 29 -8.53 -13.01 9.88
N LYS A 30 -8.63 -11.67 9.77
CA LYS A 30 -9.45 -10.83 10.65
C LYS A 30 -10.35 -9.84 9.90
N HIS A 31 -10.11 -9.61 8.61
CA HIS A 31 -10.75 -8.58 7.80
C HIS A 31 -11.22 -9.14 6.45
N ASP A 32 -12.14 -8.44 5.79
CA ASP A 32 -12.51 -8.69 4.40
C ASP A 32 -11.52 -7.94 3.49
N VAL A 33 -10.56 -8.68 2.93
CA VAL A 33 -9.45 -8.11 2.18
C VAL A 33 -9.64 -8.35 0.69
N PHE A 34 -9.47 -7.29 -0.09
CA PHE A 34 -9.46 -7.30 -1.55
C PHE A 34 -8.09 -6.83 -2.04
N VAL A 35 -7.58 -7.51 -3.04
CA VAL A 35 -6.34 -7.11 -3.73
C VAL A 35 -6.70 -6.68 -5.13
N VAL A 36 -6.25 -5.47 -5.51
CA VAL A 36 -6.23 -5.01 -6.90
C VAL A 36 -4.84 -4.42 -7.13
N ALA A 37 -4.03 -5.09 -7.92
CA ALA A 37 -2.62 -4.73 -8.11
C ALA A 37 -2.21 -4.85 -9.58
N PRO A 38 -1.12 -4.19 -10.00
CA PRO A 38 -0.60 -4.33 -11.35
C PRO A 38 -0.20 -5.77 -11.68
N ASP A 39 -0.34 -6.15 -12.95
CA ASP A 39 0.07 -7.46 -13.47
C ASP A 39 1.60 -7.63 -13.55
N ARG A 40 2.34 -6.55 -13.44
CA ARG A 40 3.79 -6.45 -13.48
C ARG A 40 4.28 -5.32 -12.59
N GLU A 41 5.58 -5.22 -12.41
CA GLU A 41 6.21 -4.11 -11.72
C GLU A 41 5.93 -2.77 -12.42
N GLN A 42 5.60 -1.75 -11.63
CA GLN A 42 5.27 -0.38 -12.04
C GLN A 42 6.12 0.64 -11.25
N SER A 43 7.38 0.31 -11.01
CA SER A 43 8.31 1.20 -10.30
C SER A 43 8.43 2.55 -10.98
N ALA A 44 8.57 3.60 -10.18
CA ALA A 44 8.66 4.99 -10.62
C ALA A 44 7.47 5.47 -11.50
N SER A 45 6.30 4.87 -11.33
CA SER A 45 5.09 5.27 -12.07
C SER A 45 4.52 6.62 -11.61
N SER A 46 4.99 7.19 -10.49
CA SER A 46 4.43 8.41 -9.91
C SER A 46 2.90 8.33 -9.73
N HIS A 47 2.24 9.45 -9.52
CA HIS A 47 0.77 9.51 -9.43
C HIS A 47 0.15 9.66 -10.83
N SER A 48 0.31 8.63 -11.68
CA SER A 48 -0.16 8.64 -13.06
C SER A 48 -1.41 7.80 -13.27
N LEU A 49 -2.30 8.27 -14.14
CA LEU A 49 -3.50 7.57 -14.60
C LEU A 49 -3.34 7.15 -16.07
N THR A 50 -3.82 5.98 -16.42
CA THR A 50 -3.87 5.49 -17.79
C THR A 50 -5.12 6.01 -18.49
N LEU A 51 -4.96 7.06 -19.32
CA LEU A 51 -6.09 7.72 -20.02
C LEU A 51 -6.14 7.41 -21.52
N ASN A 52 -5.09 6.84 -22.09
CA ASN A 52 -4.91 6.68 -23.53
C ASN A 52 -5.29 5.30 -24.09
N ARG A 53 -5.69 4.36 -23.23
CA ARG A 53 -6.11 3.01 -23.61
C ARG A 53 -7.09 2.43 -22.59
N PRO A 54 -7.90 1.44 -22.96
CA PRO A 54 -8.68 0.66 -22.02
C PRO A 54 -7.78 -0.13 -21.07
N LEU A 55 -8.18 -0.22 -19.80
CA LEU A 55 -7.54 -1.07 -18.81
C LEU A 55 -8.16 -2.47 -18.83
N ARG A 56 -7.32 -3.49 -18.75
CA ARG A 56 -7.74 -4.89 -18.63
C ARG A 56 -7.69 -5.28 -17.16
N VAL A 57 -8.76 -5.91 -16.69
CA VAL A 57 -8.84 -6.42 -15.33
C VAL A 57 -9.06 -7.93 -15.37
N HIS A 58 -8.21 -8.68 -14.69
CA HIS A 58 -8.32 -10.12 -14.57
C HIS A 58 -8.58 -10.49 -13.11
N ARG A 59 -9.54 -11.38 -12.90
CA ARG A 59 -9.78 -11.97 -11.59
C ARG A 59 -8.94 -13.22 -11.42
N ILE A 60 -8.01 -13.19 -10.48
CA ILE A 60 -7.12 -14.32 -10.17
C ILE A 60 -7.79 -15.26 -9.16
N GLU A 61 -8.37 -14.69 -8.10
CA GLU A 61 -9.09 -15.41 -7.04
C GLU A 61 -10.35 -14.64 -6.64
N LYS A 62 -11.10 -15.17 -5.66
CA LYS A 62 -12.37 -14.56 -5.21
C LYS A 62 -12.25 -13.07 -4.87
N SER A 63 -11.14 -12.67 -4.26
CA SER A 63 -10.89 -11.29 -3.80
C SER A 63 -9.57 -10.72 -4.33
N VAL A 64 -8.96 -11.35 -5.35
CA VAL A 64 -7.67 -10.93 -5.94
C VAL A 64 -7.87 -10.65 -7.41
N TYR A 65 -7.54 -9.44 -7.80
CA TYR A 65 -7.63 -8.93 -9.16
C TYR A 65 -6.30 -8.32 -9.58
N THR A 66 -6.01 -8.38 -10.86
CA THR A 66 -4.85 -7.73 -11.46
C THR A 66 -5.25 -6.89 -12.68
N THR A 67 -4.46 -5.87 -12.98
CA THR A 67 -4.68 -4.98 -14.13
C THR A 67 -3.35 -4.61 -14.77
N ASP A 68 -3.40 -4.24 -16.05
CA ASP A 68 -2.25 -3.69 -16.79
C ASP A 68 -2.06 -2.17 -16.56
N GLY A 69 -2.73 -1.61 -15.54
CA GLY A 69 -2.65 -0.21 -15.13
C GLY A 69 -1.58 0.06 -14.06
N THR A 70 -1.50 1.33 -13.65
CA THR A 70 -0.66 1.82 -12.55
C THR A 70 -1.26 1.48 -11.18
N PRO A 71 -0.53 1.65 -10.06
CA PRO A 71 -1.10 1.55 -8.72
C PRO A 71 -2.27 2.52 -8.47
N THR A 72 -2.21 3.72 -9.05
CA THR A 72 -3.32 4.70 -9.03
C THR A 72 -4.55 4.15 -9.74
N ASP A 73 -4.38 3.58 -10.94
CA ASP A 73 -5.46 2.92 -11.67
C ASP A 73 -6.08 1.78 -10.87
N CYS A 74 -5.27 1.00 -10.15
CA CYS A 74 -5.74 -0.10 -9.29
C CYS A 74 -6.71 0.41 -8.23
N VAL A 75 -6.39 1.51 -7.57
CA VAL A 75 -7.26 2.13 -6.55
C VAL A 75 -8.55 2.64 -7.17
N MET A 76 -8.46 3.37 -8.28
CA MET A 76 -9.62 3.88 -9.01
C MET A 76 -10.54 2.75 -9.46
N LEU A 77 -9.99 1.72 -10.11
CA LEU A 77 -10.76 0.57 -10.57
C LEU A 77 -11.43 -0.17 -9.40
N ALA A 78 -10.70 -0.40 -8.30
CA ALA A 78 -11.24 -1.08 -7.14
C ALA A 78 -12.44 -0.31 -6.56
N VAL A 79 -12.28 0.98 -6.31
CA VAL A 79 -13.34 1.81 -5.70
C VAL A 79 -14.56 1.86 -6.60
N HIS A 80 -14.40 2.03 -7.92
CA HIS A 80 -15.51 2.15 -8.85
C HIS A 80 -16.12 0.81 -9.30
N MET A 81 -15.39 -0.30 -9.21
CA MET A 81 -15.90 -1.62 -9.63
C MET A 81 -16.34 -2.49 -8.46
N LEU A 82 -15.49 -2.64 -7.44
CA LEU A 82 -15.72 -3.59 -6.34
C LEU A 82 -16.47 -2.93 -5.18
N PHE A 83 -16.25 -1.64 -4.96
CA PHE A 83 -16.78 -0.90 -3.82
C PHE A 83 -17.86 0.13 -4.20
N LYS A 84 -18.60 -0.10 -5.31
CA LYS A 84 -19.63 0.82 -5.84
C LYS A 84 -20.64 1.31 -4.81
N LYS A 85 -21.04 0.45 -3.88
CA LYS A 85 -22.09 0.77 -2.88
C LYS A 85 -21.52 1.39 -1.61
N HIS A 86 -20.35 0.94 -1.20
CA HIS A 86 -19.69 1.37 0.02
C HIS A 86 -18.19 1.32 -0.20
N LYS A 87 -17.52 2.44 -0.02
CA LYS A 87 -16.06 2.52 -0.10
C LYS A 87 -15.40 1.52 0.86
N PRO A 88 -14.16 1.09 0.61
CA PRO A 88 -13.42 0.32 1.59
C PRO A 88 -13.17 1.16 2.85
N ASP A 89 -13.05 0.52 4.01
CA ASP A 89 -12.75 1.19 5.27
C ASP A 89 -11.31 1.68 5.33
N MET A 90 -10.42 1.09 4.50
CA MET A 90 -9.02 1.47 4.40
C MET A 90 -8.40 0.99 3.09
N ILE A 91 -7.44 1.77 2.59
CA ILE A 91 -6.56 1.39 1.48
C ILE A 91 -5.13 1.26 2.03
N ILE A 92 -4.47 0.15 1.69
CA ILE A 92 -3.07 -0.12 2.05
C ILE A 92 -2.29 -0.37 0.76
N SER A 93 -1.29 0.47 0.51
CA SER A 93 -0.36 0.28 -0.59
C SER A 93 0.96 -0.28 -0.08
N GLY A 94 1.39 -1.41 -0.60
CA GLY A 94 2.63 -2.10 -0.22
C GLY A 94 2.40 -3.58 0.14
N ILE A 95 3.36 -4.21 0.80
CA ILE A 95 4.58 -3.65 1.41
C ILE A 95 5.64 -3.54 0.32
N ASN A 96 6.12 -2.33 0.08
CA ASN A 96 7.12 -2.03 -0.94
C ASN A 96 8.51 -2.56 -0.58
N HIS A 97 9.25 -3.01 -1.58
CA HIS A 97 10.63 -3.44 -1.47
C HIS A 97 11.57 -2.24 -1.66
N GLY A 98 11.90 -1.55 -0.58
CA GLY A 98 12.72 -0.35 -0.57
C GLY A 98 12.01 0.84 0.06
N ALA A 99 12.78 1.82 0.53
CA ALA A 99 12.26 3.01 1.18
C ALA A 99 11.59 3.96 0.19
N ASN A 100 10.55 4.64 0.66
CA ASN A 100 9.94 5.80 -0.01
C ASN A 100 10.12 7.03 0.90
N MET A 101 11.26 7.70 0.79
CA MET A 101 11.66 8.82 1.64
C MET A 101 12.23 9.98 0.82
N GLY A 102 12.17 11.21 1.35
CA GLY A 102 12.65 12.39 0.67
C GLY A 102 12.01 12.57 -0.70
N ASP A 103 12.82 12.93 -1.70
CA ASP A 103 12.34 13.20 -3.06
C ASP A 103 11.75 11.97 -3.76
N ASP A 104 12.12 10.74 -3.35
CA ASP A 104 11.60 9.49 -3.92
C ASP A 104 10.09 9.33 -3.73
N VAL A 105 9.52 9.97 -2.72
CA VAL A 105 8.07 9.99 -2.47
C VAL A 105 7.30 10.46 -3.71
N THR A 106 7.85 11.40 -4.46
CA THR A 106 7.19 11.97 -5.65
C THR A 106 7.14 11.02 -6.84
N TYR A 107 8.05 10.04 -6.90
CA TYR A 107 8.14 9.05 -7.98
C TYR A 107 7.47 7.72 -7.62
N SER A 108 7.19 7.50 -6.34
CA SER A 108 6.70 6.22 -5.82
C SER A 108 5.27 5.90 -6.25
N GLY A 109 5.08 4.76 -6.90
CA GLY A 109 3.75 4.20 -7.17
C GLY A 109 3.04 3.73 -5.90
N THR A 110 3.79 3.20 -4.93
CA THR A 110 3.27 2.83 -3.59
C THR A 110 2.64 4.03 -2.90
N VAL A 111 3.35 5.16 -2.85
CA VAL A 111 2.85 6.39 -2.23
C VAL A 111 1.69 6.98 -3.03
N ALA A 112 1.79 6.97 -4.35
CA ALA A 112 0.75 7.46 -5.26
C ALA A 112 -0.61 6.78 -5.04
N ALA A 113 -0.63 5.48 -4.86
CA ALA A 113 -1.86 4.76 -4.55
C ALA A 113 -2.49 5.19 -3.21
N ALA A 114 -1.68 5.51 -2.20
CA ALA A 114 -2.18 6.04 -0.93
C ALA A 114 -2.68 7.48 -1.08
N ILE A 115 -2.02 8.31 -1.90
CA ILE A 115 -2.50 9.65 -2.28
C ILE A 115 -3.87 9.54 -2.93
N GLU A 116 -4.04 8.65 -3.93
CA GLU A 116 -5.31 8.45 -4.61
C GLU A 116 -6.41 8.06 -3.63
N GLY A 117 -6.11 7.16 -2.69
CA GLY A 117 -7.04 6.79 -1.64
C GLY A 117 -7.49 7.99 -0.79
N SER A 118 -6.57 8.88 -0.42
CA SER A 118 -6.88 10.10 0.34
C SER A 118 -7.73 11.09 -0.46
N ILE A 119 -7.47 11.25 -1.76
CA ILE A 119 -8.28 12.05 -2.68
C ILE A 119 -9.72 11.50 -2.73
N LEU A 120 -9.85 10.18 -2.76
CA LEU A 120 -11.15 9.49 -2.70
C LEU A 120 -11.77 9.51 -1.28
N LYS A 121 -11.14 10.18 -0.31
CA LYS A 121 -11.59 10.26 1.10
C LYS A 121 -11.76 8.88 1.75
N VAL A 122 -10.80 8.02 1.51
CA VAL A 122 -10.65 6.73 2.17
C VAL A 122 -9.37 6.76 3.03
N PRO A 123 -9.41 6.35 4.30
CA PRO A 123 -8.21 6.20 5.11
C PRO A 123 -7.15 5.38 4.38
N SER A 124 -5.96 5.94 4.19
CA SER A 124 -4.95 5.33 3.31
C SER A 124 -3.57 5.34 3.93
N ILE A 125 -2.82 4.28 3.69
CA ILE A 125 -1.42 4.16 4.11
C ILE A 125 -0.56 3.58 2.98
N ALA A 126 0.64 4.12 2.83
CA ALA A 126 1.74 3.54 2.06
C ALA A 126 2.72 2.90 3.04
N VAL A 127 3.15 1.67 2.79
CA VAL A 127 4.05 0.92 3.66
C VAL A 127 5.23 0.39 2.86
N SER A 128 6.42 0.72 3.32
CA SER A 128 7.69 0.35 2.68
C SER A 128 8.64 -0.28 3.70
N MET A 129 9.39 -1.29 3.27
CA MET A 129 10.58 -1.75 4.00
C MET A 129 11.75 -0.86 3.61
N ALA A 130 12.37 -0.15 4.56
CA ALA A 130 13.48 0.75 4.29
C ALA A 130 14.70 0.05 3.66
N HIS A 131 14.85 -1.25 3.93
CA HIS A 131 15.79 -2.14 3.28
C HIS A 131 15.12 -3.51 3.13
N TYR A 132 15.23 -4.09 1.95
CA TYR A 132 14.70 -5.41 1.65
C TYR A 132 15.66 -6.18 0.73
N GLU A 133 15.88 -7.43 1.08
CA GLU A 133 16.54 -8.43 0.22
C GLU A 133 15.63 -9.66 0.10
N PRO A 134 15.64 -10.37 -1.04
CA PRO A 134 14.85 -11.58 -1.22
C PRO A 134 15.07 -12.59 -0.08
N GLY A 135 13.98 -13.06 0.51
CA GLY A 135 14.02 -13.98 1.66
C GLY A 135 14.06 -13.31 3.03
N MET A 136 14.12 -11.98 3.12
CA MET A 136 13.99 -11.29 4.40
C MET A 136 12.57 -11.44 4.96
N SER A 137 12.47 -11.66 6.26
CA SER A 137 11.18 -11.81 6.93
C SER A 137 10.38 -10.50 6.95
N MET A 138 9.14 -10.55 6.48
CA MET A 138 8.17 -9.45 6.60
C MET A 138 7.22 -9.63 7.80
N LYS A 139 7.46 -10.62 8.65
CA LYS A 139 6.56 -10.96 9.77
C LYS A 139 6.27 -9.77 10.67
N ARG A 140 7.29 -9.01 11.04
CA ARG A 140 7.13 -7.82 11.90
C ARG A 140 6.37 -6.70 11.19
N ALA A 141 6.67 -6.48 9.91
CA ALA A 141 5.99 -5.47 9.10
C ALA A 141 4.49 -5.73 9.04
N VAL A 142 4.07 -6.95 8.69
CA VAL A 142 2.63 -7.28 8.64
C VAL A 142 1.97 -7.27 10.01
N GLN A 143 2.68 -7.63 11.08
CA GLN A 143 2.16 -7.51 12.45
C GLN A 143 1.97 -6.06 12.87
N PHE A 144 2.90 -5.18 12.50
CA PHE A 144 2.78 -3.74 12.72
C PHE A 144 1.58 -3.18 11.97
N VAL A 145 1.46 -3.46 10.67
CA VAL A 145 0.32 -3.02 9.86
C VAL A 145 -1.01 -3.54 10.43
N GLY A 146 -1.06 -4.81 10.85
CA GLY A 146 -2.27 -5.37 11.47
C GLY A 146 -2.68 -4.67 12.77
N LYS A 147 -1.72 -4.25 13.60
CA LYS A 147 -1.99 -3.43 14.80
C LYS A 147 -2.48 -2.03 14.41
N LEU A 148 -1.82 -1.40 13.43
CA LEU A 148 -2.18 -0.07 12.96
C LEU A 148 -3.61 -0.04 12.41
N VAL A 149 -4.00 -1.02 11.58
CA VAL A 149 -5.37 -1.17 11.07
C VAL A 149 -6.40 -1.20 12.21
N GLY A 150 -6.08 -1.90 13.31
CA GLY A 150 -6.96 -1.99 14.48
C GLY A 150 -7.06 -0.70 15.31
N SER A 151 -6.12 0.23 15.15
CA SER A 151 -6.05 1.46 15.96
C SER A 151 -6.04 2.74 15.12
N PHE A 152 -6.18 2.64 13.80
CA PHE A 152 -6.03 3.78 12.88
C PHE A 152 -6.96 4.93 13.20
N GLU A 153 -8.21 4.66 13.56
CA GLU A 153 -9.21 5.67 13.94
C GLU A 153 -8.79 6.53 15.14
N LYS A 154 -7.96 5.97 16.03
CA LYS A 154 -7.45 6.68 17.21
C LYS A 154 -6.40 7.74 16.87
N LEU A 155 -5.92 7.76 15.63
CA LEU A 155 -4.95 8.76 15.16
C LEU A 155 -5.63 10.09 14.84
N GLU A 156 -6.97 10.11 14.70
CA GLU A 156 -7.77 11.31 14.44
C GLU A 156 -7.20 12.18 13.29
N LEU A 157 -6.73 11.53 12.24
CA LEU A 157 -6.14 12.21 11.08
C LEU A 157 -7.20 12.94 10.26
N ASP A 158 -6.80 14.06 9.67
CA ASP A 158 -7.63 14.75 8.67
C ASP A 158 -7.97 13.78 7.53
N PRO A 159 -9.22 13.75 7.03
CA PRO A 159 -9.66 12.86 5.95
C PRO A 159 -8.85 12.99 4.65
N ALA A 160 -8.18 14.12 4.43
CA ALA A 160 -7.30 14.34 3.28
C ALA A 160 -5.85 13.89 3.54
N THR A 161 -5.57 13.28 4.69
CA THR A 161 -4.23 12.82 5.08
C THR A 161 -4.08 11.33 4.81
N PHE A 162 -2.93 10.93 4.31
CA PHE A 162 -2.47 9.54 4.29
C PHE A 162 -1.16 9.41 5.09
N LEU A 163 -0.83 8.20 5.50
CA LEU A 163 0.47 7.93 6.14
C LEU A 163 1.42 7.26 5.17
N ASN A 164 2.63 7.80 5.05
CA ASN A 164 3.75 7.14 4.40
C ASN A 164 4.67 6.56 5.47
N ILE A 165 4.76 5.24 5.52
CA ILE A 165 5.41 4.49 6.60
C ILE A 165 6.61 3.74 6.05
N ASN A 166 7.78 4.03 6.60
CA ASN A 166 9.02 3.32 6.28
C ASN A 166 9.46 2.50 7.49
N LEU A 167 9.49 1.19 7.32
CA LEU A 167 9.81 0.23 8.38
C LEU A 167 11.27 -0.21 8.24
N PRO A 168 12.07 -0.17 9.32
CA PRO A 168 13.41 -0.73 9.29
C PRO A 168 13.35 -2.27 9.12
N PRO A 169 14.45 -2.88 8.65
CA PRO A 169 14.52 -4.33 8.44
C PRO A 169 14.22 -5.11 9.73
N ASP A 170 13.75 -6.34 9.56
CA ASP A 170 13.43 -7.22 10.68
C ASP A 170 14.72 -7.70 11.38
N ASN A 171 14.95 -7.20 12.58
CA ASN A 171 16.06 -7.60 13.45
C ASN A 171 15.61 -8.54 14.59
N GLY A 172 14.43 -9.14 14.48
CA GLY A 172 13.85 -10.04 15.50
C GLY A 172 13.27 -9.33 16.73
N ARG A 173 13.41 -7.99 16.86
CA ARG A 173 12.86 -7.21 17.99
C ARG A 173 11.62 -6.43 17.57
N PRO A 174 10.62 -6.24 18.42
CA PRO A 174 9.48 -5.38 18.11
C PRO A 174 9.90 -3.96 17.76
N TYR A 175 9.15 -3.28 16.86
CA TYR A 175 9.33 -1.85 16.65
C TYR A 175 8.95 -1.12 17.95
N ALA A 176 9.94 -0.49 18.58
CA ALA A 176 9.77 0.09 19.93
C ALA A 176 9.23 1.53 19.90
N LYS A 177 9.52 2.25 18.82
CA LYS A 177 9.16 3.66 18.64
C LYS A 177 8.74 3.92 17.21
N TYR A 178 8.00 4.99 16.99
CA TYR A 178 7.76 5.61 15.70
C TYR A 178 8.07 7.11 15.82
N GLU A 179 8.44 7.72 14.72
CA GLU A 179 8.72 9.14 14.64
C GLU A 179 7.98 9.73 13.43
N PHE A 180 7.38 10.89 13.61
CA PHE A 180 6.89 11.70 12.51
C PHE A 180 8.05 12.56 12.03
N THR A 181 8.29 12.54 10.72
CA THR A 181 9.41 13.22 10.09
C THR A 181 8.92 14.15 8.99
N ALA A 182 9.69 15.17 8.68
CA ALA A 182 9.52 15.95 7.45
C ALA A 182 10.27 15.27 6.30
N LEU A 183 9.82 15.50 5.07
CA LEU A 183 10.56 15.07 3.89
C LEU A 183 11.90 15.78 3.83
N GLY A 184 12.98 15.00 3.72
CA GLY A 184 14.32 15.49 3.48
C GLY A 184 14.64 15.52 1.98
N TYR A 185 15.88 15.87 1.66
CA TYR A 185 16.43 15.82 0.31
C TYR A 185 17.24 14.54 0.12
N ARG A 186 17.18 13.96 -1.07
CA ARG A 186 18.04 12.84 -1.43
C ARG A 186 19.21 13.35 -2.28
N HIS A 187 20.41 13.12 -1.80
CA HIS A 187 21.62 13.36 -2.56
C HIS A 187 22.06 12.07 -3.24
N TYR A 188 21.87 11.97 -4.55
CA TYR A 188 22.50 10.91 -5.34
C TYR A 188 23.99 11.28 -5.49
N LYS A 189 24.86 10.47 -4.88
CA LYS A 189 26.29 10.49 -5.17
C LYS A 189 26.51 9.42 -6.23
N ASP A 190 27.05 9.84 -7.37
CA ASP A 190 27.44 8.96 -8.48
C ASP A 190 26.24 8.34 -9.24
N ILE A 191 25.77 9.06 -10.22
CA ILE A 191 25.10 8.52 -11.42
C ILE A 191 26.13 8.46 -12.55
#